data_cc11862949047354bb7dd01747ab55ac
#
_entry.id   cc11862949047354bb7dd01747ab55ac
#
_cell.length_a   1.000
_cell.length_b   1.000
_cell.length_c   1.000
_cell.angle_alpha   90.00
_cell.angle_beta   90.00
_cell.angle_gamma   90.00
#
_symmetry.space_group_name_H-M   'P 1'
#
loop_
_entity.id
_entity.type
_entity.pdbx_description
1 polymer ?
#
loop_
_entity_poly.entity_id
_entity_poly.type
_entity_poly.pdbx_seq_one_letter_code
_entity_poly.pdbx_strand_id
1 'polypeptide(L)'
;MSIHDVISLYGRLSEVALREYHNIVRETKIIENKLRIFLVDGSYIDVWVSAKRPGVYAFHWERRAIDGTVYRYNNIPDKRARHLPTFPKHFHEGSEENIVGRDFGDDPEEILRNFLDYARSLMRM
;
A
#
# COMPACT_ATOMS: atom_id res chain seq x y z
N MET A 1 -4.46 -18.45 2.89
CA MET A 1 -5.02 -17.53 3.91
C MET A 1 -6.53 -17.48 3.73
N SER A 2 -7.30 -17.64 4.80
CA SER A 2 -8.77 -17.58 4.73
C SER A 2 -9.24 -16.12 4.66
N ILE A 3 -10.52 -15.93 4.31
CA ILE A 3 -11.11 -14.58 4.32
C ILE A 3 -11.11 -13.99 5.75
N HIS A 4 -11.28 -14.85 6.76
CA HIS A 4 -11.20 -14.43 8.17
C HIS A 4 -9.80 -13.95 8.52
N ASP A 5 -8.76 -14.61 8.02
CA ASP A 5 -7.38 -14.21 8.25
C ASP A 5 -7.09 -12.85 7.60
N VAL A 6 -7.64 -12.62 6.41
CA VAL A 6 -7.48 -11.34 5.71
C VAL A 6 -8.17 -10.22 6.50
N ILE A 7 -9.39 -10.46 6.98
CA ILE A 7 -10.13 -9.46 7.77
C ILE A 7 -9.40 -9.16 9.08
N SER A 8 -8.87 -10.19 9.75
CA SER A 8 -8.07 -10.01 10.97
C SER A 8 -6.81 -9.19 10.69
N LEU A 9 -6.14 -9.47 9.57
CA LEU A 9 -4.96 -8.71 9.16
C LEU A 9 -5.33 -7.25 8.90
N TYR A 10 -6.43 -6.99 8.18
CA TYR A 10 -6.88 -5.62 7.93
C TYR A 10 -7.19 -4.88 9.24
N GLY A 11 -7.73 -5.59 10.23
CA GLY A 11 -7.96 -5.01 11.56
C GLY A 11 -6.66 -4.56 12.22
N ARG A 12 -5.62 -5.40 12.15
CA ARG A 12 -4.30 -5.05 12.71
C ARG A 12 -3.65 -3.90 11.94
N LEU A 13 -3.74 -3.91 10.62
CA LEU A 13 -3.19 -2.83 9.79
C LEU A 13 -3.91 -1.51 10.04
N SER A 14 -5.23 -1.56 10.18
CA SER A 14 -6.04 -0.39 10.53
C SER A 14 -5.58 0.21 11.86
N GLU A 15 -5.33 -0.63 12.85
CA GLU A 15 -4.87 -0.19 14.16
C GLU A 15 -3.50 0.48 14.08
N VAL A 16 -2.56 -0.10 13.33
CA VAL A 16 -1.24 0.50 13.10
C VAL A 16 -1.40 1.89 12.48
N ALA A 17 -2.21 1.98 11.42
CA ALA A 17 -2.42 3.25 10.72
C ALA A 17 -3.00 4.33 11.65
N LEU A 18 -4.03 3.98 12.40
CA LEU A 18 -4.71 4.94 13.28
C LEU A 18 -3.88 5.34 14.49
N ARG A 19 -3.09 4.43 15.05
CA ARG A 19 -2.28 4.71 16.24
C ARG A 19 -0.95 5.37 15.92
N GLU A 20 -0.22 4.82 14.97
CA GLU A 20 1.16 5.25 14.70
C GLU A 20 1.23 6.38 13.69
N TYR A 21 0.18 6.58 12.89
CA TYR A 21 0.16 7.58 11.81
C TYR A 21 -1.04 8.52 11.92
N HIS A 22 -1.52 8.75 13.15
CA HIS A 22 -2.70 9.59 13.39
C HIS A 22 -2.57 11.01 12.85
N ASN A 23 -1.33 11.49 12.65
CA ASN A 23 -1.10 12.82 12.11
C ASN A 23 -1.40 12.92 10.61
N ILE A 24 -1.44 11.80 9.89
CA ILE A 24 -1.76 11.80 8.47
C ILE A 24 -2.98 10.93 8.12
N VAL A 25 -3.38 10.02 9.00
CA VAL A 25 -4.51 9.12 8.77
C VAL A 25 -5.77 9.66 9.45
N ARG A 26 -6.83 9.82 8.67
CA ARG A 26 -8.11 10.33 9.16
C ARG A 26 -9.04 9.21 9.62
N GLU A 27 -9.18 8.16 8.81
CA GLU A 27 -10.03 7.02 9.12
C GLU A 27 -9.66 5.84 8.23
N THR A 28 -10.19 4.66 8.54
CA THR A 28 -10.01 3.46 7.74
C THR A 28 -11.36 2.78 7.54
N LYS A 29 -11.53 2.09 6.40
CA LYS A 29 -12.71 1.29 6.09
C LYS A 29 -12.32 0.07 5.29
N ILE A 30 -13.04 -1.03 5.49
CA ILE A 30 -12.94 -2.17 4.59
C ILE A 30 -13.99 -1.94 3.50
N ILE A 31 -13.51 -1.81 2.25
CA ILE A 31 -14.37 -1.58 1.10
C ILE A 31 -14.14 -2.76 0.14
N GLU A 32 -15.18 -3.56 -0.06
CA GLU A 32 -15.10 -4.80 -0.81
C GLU A 32 -14.04 -5.71 -0.15
N ASN A 33 -12.96 -6.02 -0.85
CA ASN A 33 -11.90 -6.89 -0.33
C ASN A 33 -10.61 -6.13 -0.02
N LYS A 34 -10.71 -4.81 0.21
CA LYS A 34 -9.56 -3.93 0.46
C LYS A 34 -9.72 -3.20 1.77
N LEU A 35 -8.59 -2.86 2.38
CA LEU A 35 -8.56 -1.91 3.48
C LEU A 35 -8.23 -0.53 2.89
N ARG A 36 -9.15 0.42 2.98
CA ARG A 36 -8.92 1.79 2.54
C ARG A 36 -8.56 2.67 3.72
N ILE A 37 -7.40 3.30 3.61
CA ILE A 37 -6.86 4.22 4.62
C ILE A 37 -6.99 5.63 4.06
N PHE A 38 -7.86 6.43 4.65
CA PHE A 38 -8.10 7.81 4.21
C PHE A 38 -7.10 8.74 4.87
N LEU A 39 -6.37 9.50 4.06
CA LEU A 39 -5.37 10.45 4.55
C LEU A 39 -5.96 11.86 4.67
N VAL A 40 -5.32 12.67 5.50
CA VAL A 40 -5.83 14.02 5.84
C VAL A 40 -5.83 14.99 4.66
N ASP A 41 -5.08 14.72 3.61
CA ASP A 41 -5.02 15.57 2.41
C ASP A 41 -6.07 15.20 1.35
N GLY A 42 -6.93 14.23 1.65
CA GLY A 42 -7.96 13.77 0.71
C GLY A 42 -7.54 12.60 -0.16
N SER A 43 -6.26 12.20 -0.11
CA SER A 43 -5.81 10.98 -0.79
C SER A 43 -6.17 9.75 0.05
N TYR A 44 -5.97 8.56 -0.52
CA TYR A 44 -6.19 7.33 0.23
C TYR A 44 -5.23 6.24 -0.23
N ILE A 45 -5.02 5.28 0.67
CA ILE A 45 -4.22 4.10 0.39
C ILE A 45 -5.13 2.88 0.46
N ASP A 46 -5.13 2.07 -0.61
CA ASP A 46 -5.82 0.79 -0.63
C ASP A 46 -4.80 -0.32 -0.40
N VAL A 47 -5.07 -1.15 0.59
CA VAL A 47 -4.27 -2.35 0.88
C VAL A 47 -5.09 -3.56 0.48
N TRP A 48 -4.52 -4.38 -0.39
CA TRP A 48 -5.14 -5.63 -0.81
C TRP A 48 -4.17 -6.77 -0.53
N VAL A 49 -4.69 -7.83 0.11
CA VAL A 49 -3.95 -9.05 0.36
C VAL A 49 -4.79 -10.20 -0.19
N SER A 50 -4.16 -11.07 -0.98
CA SER A 50 -4.86 -12.18 -1.60
C SER A 50 -5.22 -13.26 -0.57
N ALA A 51 -6.50 -13.65 -0.55
CA ALA A 51 -6.93 -14.80 0.23
C ALA A 51 -6.63 -16.11 -0.51
N LYS A 52 -6.58 -16.07 -1.84
CA LYS A 52 -6.37 -17.25 -2.67
C LYS A 52 -4.90 -17.59 -2.91
N ARG A 53 -4.06 -16.57 -3.02
CA ARG A 53 -2.62 -16.73 -3.31
C ARG A 53 -1.82 -16.18 -2.14
N PRO A 54 -1.43 -17.03 -1.19
CA PRO A 54 -0.69 -16.59 -0.01
C PRO A 54 0.56 -15.80 -0.38
N GLY A 55 0.79 -14.69 0.32
CA GLY A 55 1.95 -13.85 0.11
C GLY A 55 1.82 -12.81 -0.99
N VAL A 56 0.72 -12.80 -1.74
CA VAL A 56 0.48 -11.81 -2.80
C VAL A 56 -0.28 -10.62 -2.24
N TYR A 57 0.22 -9.41 -2.53
CA TYR A 57 -0.32 -8.17 -1.98
C TYR A 57 -0.17 -7.01 -2.95
N ALA A 58 -0.92 -5.94 -2.70
CA ALA A 58 -0.77 -4.66 -3.39
C ALA A 58 -1.12 -3.52 -2.43
N PHE A 59 -0.25 -2.52 -2.39
CA PHE A 59 -0.44 -1.28 -1.63
C PHE A 59 -0.49 -0.15 -2.65
N HIS A 60 -1.62 0.56 -2.73
CA HIS A 60 -1.88 1.57 -3.75
C HIS A 60 -2.24 2.90 -3.09
N TRP A 61 -1.45 3.95 -3.36
CA TRP A 61 -1.72 5.30 -2.88
C TRP A 61 -2.28 6.12 -4.03
N GLU A 62 -3.55 6.52 -3.89
CA GLU A 62 -4.28 7.24 -4.92
C GLU A 62 -4.24 8.74 -4.66
N ARG A 63 -3.62 9.49 -5.57
CA ARG A 63 -3.47 10.94 -5.49
C ARG A 63 -3.84 11.66 -6.78
N ARG A 64 -4.40 10.96 -7.76
CA ARG A 64 -4.65 11.58 -9.07
C ARG A 64 -5.55 12.81 -8.99
N ALA A 65 -6.52 12.81 -8.08
CA ALA A 65 -7.42 13.94 -7.88
C ALA A 65 -6.75 15.13 -7.18
N ILE A 66 -5.58 14.93 -6.58
CA ILE A 66 -4.86 15.96 -5.82
C ILE A 66 -3.75 16.56 -6.66
N ASP A 67 -2.85 15.73 -7.20
CA ASP A 67 -1.67 16.21 -7.93
C ASP A 67 -1.34 15.37 -9.17
N GLY A 68 -2.25 14.50 -9.57
CA GLY A 68 -2.06 13.67 -10.77
C GLY A 68 -1.16 12.46 -10.57
N THR A 69 -0.72 12.17 -9.36
CA THR A 69 0.22 11.08 -9.09
C THR A 69 -0.46 9.84 -8.53
N VAL A 70 0.20 8.72 -8.70
CA VAL A 70 -0.19 7.43 -8.14
C VAL A 70 1.07 6.67 -7.75
N TYR A 71 0.99 5.94 -6.66
CA TYR A 71 2.10 5.13 -6.15
C TYR A 71 1.58 3.75 -5.83
N ARG A 72 2.28 2.70 -6.26
CA ARG A 72 1.83 1.35 -5.98
C ARG A 72 3.00 0.41 -5.78
N TYR A 73 2.98 -0.31 -4.68
CA TYR A 73 3.96 -1.34 -4.36
C TYR A 73 3.25 -2.69 -4.33
N ASN A 74 3.74 -3.64 -5.14
CA ASN A 74 3.18 -4.99 -5.12
C ASN A 74 4.22 -6.02 -5.56
N ASN A 75 3.89 -7.29 -5.35
CA ASN A 75 4.72 -8.42 -5.76
C ASN A 75 4.04 -9.28 -6.83
N ILE A 76 3.09 -8.70 -7.56
CA ILE A 76 2.45 -9.40 -8.68
C ILE A 76 3.42 -9.29 -9.87
N PRO A 77 3.81 -10.43 -10.48
CA PRO A 77 4.76 -10.38 -11.59
C PRO A 77 4.27 -9.48 -12.73
N ASP A 78 5.13 -8.57 -13.16
CA ASP A 78 4.87 -7.64 -14.26
C ASP A 78 6.06 -7.71 -15.20
N LYS A 79 5.82 -7.96 -16.48
CA LYS A 79 6.88 -8.10 -17.49
C LYS A 79 7.79 -6.88 -17.52
N ARG A 80 7.25 -5.69 -17.28
CA ARG A 80 8.01 -4.43 -17.30
C ARG A 80 9.01 -4.35 -16.15
N ALA A 81 8.81 -5.14 -15.10
CA ALA A 81 9.66 -5.14 -13.90
C ALA A 81 10.65 -6.30 -13.89
N ARG A 82 10.66 -7.14 -14.94
CA ARG A 82 11.42 -8.39 -14.96
C ARG A 82 12.93 -8.18 -14.78
N HIS A 83 13.45 -7.05 -15.20
CA HIS A 83 14.88 -6.72 -15.11
C HIS A 83 15.31 -6.19 -13.75
N LEU A 84 14.36 -5.90 -12.85
CA LEU A 84 14.68 -5.30 -11.55
C LEU A 84 15.23 -6.36 -10.59
N PRO A 85 16.24 -6.01 -9.78
CA PRO A 85 16.78 -6.94 -8.77
C PRO A 85 15.74 -7.37 -7.74
N THR A 86 14.71 -6.54 -7.50
CA THR A 86 13.66 -6.82 -6.52
C THR A 86 12.54 -7.72 -7.07
N PHE A 87 12.53 -7.99 -8.38
CA PHE A 87 11.46 -8.75 -9.02
C PHE A 87 11.10 -10.01 -8.23
N PRO A 88 9.82 -10.32 -7.97
CA PRO A 88 8.62 -9.68 -8.52
C PRO A 88 8.17 -8.40 -7.82
N LYS A 89 8.79 -8.01 -6.72
CA LYS A 89 8.47 -6.75 -6.03
C LYS A 89 8.89 -5.57 -6.90
N HIS A 90 7.99 -4.61 -7.07
CA HIS A 90 8.28 -3.39 -7.81
C HIS A 90 7.40 -2.25 -7.32
N PHE A 91 7.83 -1.03 -7.64
CA PHE A 91 7.17 0.18 -7.18
C PHE A 91 6.87 1.09 -8.36
N HIS A 92 5.59 1.47 -8.52
CA HIS A 92 5.18 2.50 -9.45
C HIS A 92 5.30 3.82 -8.70
N GLU A 93 6.25 4.65 -9.10
CA GLU A 93 6.58 5.87 -8.36
C GLU A 93 6.11 7.11 -9.09
N GLY A 94 4.99 7.68 -8.66
CA GLY A 94 4.42 8.90 -9.21
C GLY A 94 3.54 8.69 -10.43
N SER A 95 3.70 7.60 -11.14
CA SER A 95 2.89 7.24 -12.31
C SER A 95 2.93 5.73 -12.53
N GLU A 96 1.95 5.21 -13.24
CA GLU A 96 1.88 3.79 -13.58
C GLU A 96 3.08 3.35 -14.42
N GLU A 97 3.63 4.24 -15.24
CA GLU A 97 4.71 3.93 -16.17
C GLU A 97 6.09 3.97 -15.52
N ASN A 98 6.25 4.69 -14.42
CA ASN A 98 7.56 4.84 -13.77
C ASN A 98 7.77 3.70 -12.77
N ILE A 99 8.31 2.60 -13.25
CA ILE A 99 8.49 1.38 -12.47
C ILE A 99 9.94 1.29 -12.00
N VAL A 100 10.12 1.22 -10.68
CA VAL A 100 11.45 1.17 -10.07
C VAL A 100 11.55 -0.02 -9.12
N GLY A 101 12.80 -0.43 -8.86
CA GLY A 101 13.08 -1.47 -7.88
C GLY A 101 13.15 -0.84 -6.50
N ARG A 102 12.16 -1.15 -5.67
CA ARG A 102 12.11 -0.71 -4.28
C ARG A 102 11.55 -1.82 -3.42
N ASP A 103 12.11 -1.97 -2.26
CA ASP A 103 11.71 -3.01 -1.30
C ASP A 103 11.21 -2.35 -0.02
N PHE A 104 9.89 -2.38 0.20
CA PHE A 104 9.27 -1.92 1.44
C PHE A 104 9.12 -3.06 2.46
N GLY A 105 9.55 -4.27 2.10
CA GLY A 105 9.44 -5.44 2.97
C GLY A 105 8.55 -6.53 2.37
N ASP A 106 8.36 -7.59 3.13
CA ASP A 106 7.56 -8.75 2.75
C ASP A 106 6.35 -8.95 3.67
N ASP A 107 6.48 -8.56 4.92
CA ASP A 107 5.39 -8.66 5.90
C ASP A 107 4.45 -7.45 5.77
N PRO A 108 3.12 -7.67 5.71
CA PRO A 108 2.17 -6.56 5.52
C PRO A 108 2.29 -5.41 6.54
N GLU A 109 2.57 -5.69 7.81
CA GLU A 109 2.74 -4.62 8.80
C GLU A 109 4.01 -3.80 8.52
N GLU A 110 5.10 -4.47 8.18
CA GLU A 110 6.35 -3.81 7.83
C GLU A 110 6.16 -2.95 6.57
N ILE A 111 5.52 -3.51 5.56
CA ILE A 111 5.24 -2.79 4.32
C ILE A 111 4.38 -1.55 4.61
N LEU A 112 3.34 -1.71 5.41
CA LEU A 112 2.45 -0.60 5.74
C LEU A 112 3.21 0.54 6.42
N ARG A 113 4.04 0.23 7.41
CA ARG A 113 4.83 1.25 8.10
C ARG A 113 5.78 1.97 7.13
N ASN A 114 6.50 1.21 6.34
CA ASN A 114 7.43 1.80 5.36
C ASN A 114 6.70 2.62 4.30
N PHE A 115 5.53 2.15 3.86
CA PHE A 115 4.74 2.84 2.85
C PHE A 115 4.13 4.13 3.42
N LEU A 116 3.63 4.10 4.65
CA LEU A 116 3.11 5.29 5.33
C LEU A 116 4.21 6.29 5.66
N ASP A 117 5.39 5.82 6.04
CA ASP A 117 6.56 6.69 6.23
C ASP A 117 6.90 7.41 4.93
N TYR A 118 6.90 6.69 3.81
CA TYR A 118 7.14 7.24 2.50
C TYR A 118 6.08 8.30 2.15
N ALA A 119 4.80 7.96 2.34
CA ALA A 119 3.71 8.87 2.06
C ALA A 119 3.82 10.14 2.89
N ARG A 120 4.09 10.01 4.18
CA ARG A 120 4.25 11.14 5.08
C ARG A 120 5.38 12.06 4.63
N SER A 121 6.49 11.49 4.16
CA SER A 121 7.62 12.28 3.68
C SER A 121 7.25 13.13 2.47
N LEU A 122 6.41 12.60 1.58
CA LEU A 122 5.95 13.33 0.39
C LEU A 122 4.87 14.36 0.73
N MET A 123 4.05 14.09 1.73
CA MET A 123 3.02 15.02 2.18
C MET A 123 3.60 16.22 2.92
N ARG A 124 4.84 16.14 3.35
CA ARG A 124 5.56 17.21 4.06
C ARG A 124 4.84 17.66 5.33
N MET A 125 4.32 16.67 6.03
CA MET A 125 3.62 16.89 7.29
C MET A 125 4.61 16.95 8.45
#